data_27a9dbdf36cfbe6434cdc2cbcc5e3136
#
_entry.id   27a9dbdf36cfbe6434cdc2cbcc5e3136
#
_cell.length_a   1.000
_cell.length_b   1.000
_cell.length_c   1.000
_cell.angle_alpha   90.00
_cell.angle_beta   90.00
_cell.angle_gamma   90.00
#
_symmetry.space_group_name_H-M   'P 1'
#
loop_
_entity.id
_entity.type
_entity.pdbx_description
1 polymer ?
#
loop_
_entity_poly.entity_id
_entity_poly.type
_entity_poly.pdbx_seq_one_letter_code
_entity_poly.pdbx_strand_id
1 'polypeptide(L)'
;MDEQFLFLSYKRGALTTPVVERLYNRVRVELKGRKVQPFFDRKSIESGDAWEQKIDDFMKTATLFAAFISIDFWLSAQCMRELELAIDRYETQGAPRLLFILADQLSPSDLEFDDAWAGKRDDAASAAATVARVNRVKAIGQFNFLGPYDDAGALVRLEFENPARIDLQLAQLVTTIKGLKELN
;
A
#
# COMPACT_ATOMS: atom_id res chain seq x y z
N MET A 1 -7.05 19.95 14.17
CA MET A 1 -6.95 18.57 13.66
C MET A 1 -6.16 18.64 12.38
N ASP A 2 -4.97 18.05 12.36
CA ASP A 2 -4.05 18.17 11.24
C ASP A 2 -4.53 17.35 10.03
N GLU A 3 -4.23 17.84 8.85
CA GLU A 3 -4.57 17.19 7.60
C GLU A 3 -3.74 15.91 7.45
N GLN A 4 -4.37 14.79 7.06
CA GLN A 4 -3.69 13.52 6.84
C GLN A 4 -3.58 13.25 5.35
N PHE A 5 -2.38 12.93 4.92
CA PHE A 5 -2.06 12.60 3.54
C PHE A 5 -1.83 11.10 3.41
N LEU A 6 -2.71 10.41 2.68
CA LEU A 6 -2.65 8.99 2.43
C LEU A 6 -2.04 8.73 1.05
N PHE A 7 -0.87 8.13 1.02
CA PHE A 7 -0.24 7.63 -0.21
C PHE A 7 -0.69 6.19 -0.50
N LEU A 8 -1.24 5.95 -1.69
CA LEU A 8 -1.65 4.62 -2.14
C LEU A 8 -0.62 4.08 -3.14
N SER A 9 0.21 3.13 -2.70
CA SER A 9 1.22 2.46 -3.53
C SER A 9 0.71 1.10 -4.00
N TYR A 10 0.78 0.86 -5.31
CA TYR A 10 0.32 -0.39 -5.92
C TYR A 10 0.98 -0.63 -7.27
N LYS A 11 1.09 -1.89 -7.68
CA LYS A 11 1.47 -2.21 -9.06
C LYS A 11 0.27 -2.09 -9.98
N ARG A 12 0.39 -1.26 -11.01
CA ARG A 12 -0.66 -1.10 -12.03
C ARG A 12 -0.97 -2.41 -12.74
N GLY A 13 -2.23 -2.72 -12.89
CA GLY A 13 -2.73 -3.91 -13.57
C GLY A 13 -4.20 -3.81 -13.89
N ALA A 14 -4.68 -4.69 -14.75
CA ALA A 14 -6.07 -4.69 -15.22
C ALA A 14 -7.08 -4.86 -14.06
N LEU A 15 -6.74 -5.65 -13.05
CA LEU A 15 -7.59 -5.90 -11.89
C LEU A 15 -7.31 -4.90 -10.75
N THR A 16 -6.05 -4.61 -10.46
CA THR A 16 -5.67 -3.80 -9.32
C THR A 16 -6.04 -2.33 -9.49
N THR A 17 -5.78 -1.75 -10.67
CA THR A 17 -5.99 -0.32 -10.92
C THR A 17 -7.44 0.12 -10.67
N PRO A 18 -8.49 -0.56 -11.19
CA PRO A 18 -9.88 -0.16 -10.93
C PRO A 18 -10.25 -0.23 -9.44
N VAL A 19 -9.72 -1.19 -8.71
CA VAL A 19 -9.99 -1.37 -7.27
C VAL A 19 -9.35 -0.25 -6.46
N VAL A 20 -8.10 0.09 -6.75
CA VAL A 20 -7.41 1.21 -6.08
C VAL A 20 -8.09 2.54 -6.40
N GLU A 21 -8.55 2.77 -7.65
CA GLU A 21 -9.34 3.95 -8.02
C GLU A 21 -10.65 4.04 -7.24
N ARG A 22 -11.33 2.91 -7.02
CA ARG A 22 -12.57 2.87 -6.21
C ARG A 22 -12.27 3.21 -4.75
N LEU A 23 -11.22 2.65 -4.16
CA LEU A 23 -10.79 2.98 -2.80
C LEU A 23 -10.44 4.48 -2.68
N TYR A 24 -9.64 4.99 -3.61
CA TYR A 24 -9.28 6.41 -3.68
C TYR A 24 -10.52 7.31 -3.67
N ASN A 25 -11.49 7.02 -4.57
CA ASN A 25 -12.70 7.82 -4.67
C ASN A 25 -13.54 7.75 -3.39
N ARG A 26 -13.67 6.57 -2.76
CA ARG A 26 -14.40 6.40 -1.49
C ARG A 26 -13.71 7.18 -0.36
N VAL A 27 -12.40 7.04 -0.19
CA VAL A 27 -11.64 7.80 0.82
C VAL A 27 -11.84 9.30 0.62
N ARG A 28 -11.70 9.78 -0.62
CA ARG A 28 -11.87 11.20 -0.95
C ARG A 28 -13.26 11.74 -0.61
N VAL A 29 -14.31 10.94 -0.85
CA VAL A 29 -15.70 11.38 -0.62
C VAL A 29 -16.10 11.20 0.84
N GLU A 30 -15.90 10.01 1.39
CA GLU A 30 -16.40 9.66 2.73
C GLU A 30 -15.59 10.29 3.87
N LEU A 31 -14.29 10.57 3.63
CA LEU A 31 -13.40 11.14 4.63
C LEU A 31 -13.05 12.62 4.41
N LYS A 32 -13.70 13.28 3.44
CA LYS A 32 -13.47 14.71 3.14
C LYS A 32 -13.61 15.60 4.39
N GLY A 33 -14.64 15.39 5.19
CA GLY A 33 -14.88 16.13 6.44
C GLY A 33 -13.89 15.81 7.57
N ARG A 34 -13.08 14.77 7.41
CA ARG A 34 -12.04 14.35 8.34
C ARG A 34 -10.63 14.75 7.91
N LYS A 35 -10.52 15.54 6.84
CA LYS A 35 -9.25 16.02 6.28
C LYS A 35 -8.27 14.90 5.89
N VAL A 36 -8.76 13.78 5.35
CA VAL A 36 -7.90 12.76 4.74
C VAL A 36 -7.84 13.03 3.25
N GLN A 37 -6.65 13.29 2.74
CA GLN A 37 -6.38 13.49 1.32
C GLN A 37 -5.62 12.28 0.75
N PRO A 38 -6.27 11.43 -0.06
CA PRO A 38 -5.58 10.34 -0.72
C PRO A 38 -4.80 10.87 -1.93
N PHE A 39 -3.58 10.38 -2.10
CA PHE A 39 -2.78 10.55 -3.30
C PHE A 39 -2.79 9.27 -4.13
N PHE A 40 -3.00 9.45 -5.42
CA PHE A 40 -3.06 8.38 -6.39
C PHE A 40 -2.38 8.85 -7.68
N ASP A 41 -1.36 8.15 -8.12
CA ASP A 41 -0.41 8.60 -9.14
C ASP A 41 -1.02 8.89 -10.54
N ARG A 42 -2.13 8.22 -10.89
CA ARG A 42 -2.71 8.28 -12.24
C ARG A 42 -3.46 9.57 -12.56
N LYS A 43 -4.07 10.22 -11.57
CA LYS A 43 -4.91 11.42 -11.78
C LYS A 43 -4.19 12.74 -11.50
N SER A 44 -3.04 12.66 -10.85
CA SER A 44 -2.34 13.83 -10.36
C SER A 44 -1.18 14.26 -11.26
N ILE A 45 -0.85 13.46 -12.30
CA ILE A 45 0.42 13.62 -13.00
C ILE A 45 0.25 13.51 -14.50
N GLU A 46 0.45 14.62 -15.19
CA GLU A 46 0.77 14.68 -16.61
C GLU A 46 2.21 14.19 -16.80
N SER A 47 2.42 13.34 -17.81
CA SER A 47 3.64 12.56 -18.06
C SER A 47 4.96 13.38 -18.10
N GLY A 48 6.05 12.80 -17.59
CA GLY A 48 7.41 13.29 -17.74
C GLY A 48 8.24 13.25 -16.43
N ASP A 49 9.43 13.83 -16.45
CA ASP A 49 10.39 13.90 -15.33
C ASP A 49 9.82 14.53 -14.04
N ALA A 50 8.75 15.31 -14.16
CA ALA A 50 8.01 15.86 -13.04
C ALA A 50 7.29 14.80 -12.18
N TRP A 51 7.17 13.56 -12.65
CA TRP A 51 6.44 12.50 -11.94
C TRP A 51 7.19 12.00 -10.70
N GLU A 52 8.47 11.71 -10.82
CA GLU A 52 9.28 11.25 -9.69
C GLU A 52 9.36 12.33 -8.62
N GLN A 53 9.58 13.60 -9.03
CA GLN A 53 9.60 14.72 -8.11
C GLN A 53 8.28 14.89 -7.34
N LYS A 54 7.14 14.74 -8.00
CA LYS A 54 5.83 14.82 -7.35
C LYS A 54 5.61 13.70 -6.33
N ILE A 55 6.05 12.47 -6.65
CA ILE A 55 6.02 11.35 -5.68
C ILE A 55 6.87 11.67 -4.47
N ASP A 56 8.11 12.12 -4.68
CA ASP A 56 9.03 12.46 -3.61
C ASP A 56 8.47 13.59 -2.73
N ASP A 57 7.89 14.62 -3.34
CA ASP A 57 7.32 15.75 -2.62
C ASP A 57 6.06 15.35 -1.83
N PHE A 58 5.20 14.52 -2.42
CA PHE A 58 4.04 14.00 -1.69
C PHE A 58 4.47 13.06 -0.57
N MET A 59 5.46 12.21 -0.80
CA MET A 59 5.97 11.29 0.20
C MET A 59 6.55 12.03 1.41
N LYS A 60 7.14 13.22 1.23
CA LYS A 60 7.62 14.08 2.33
C LYS A 60 6.51 14.55 3.27
N THR A 61 5.29 14.65 2.77
CA THR A 61 4.13 15.12 3.55
C THR A 61 3.19 13.99 3.97
N ALA A 62 3.31 12.80 3.38
CA ALA A 62 2.47 11.66 3.69
C ALA A 62 2.51 11.32 5.18
N THR A 63 1.35 11.17 5.80
CA THR A 63 1.18 10.70 7.17
C THR A 63 0.79 9.23 7.24
N LEU A 64 0.20 8.72 6.15
CA LEU A 64 -0.19 7.34 5.94
C LEU A 64 0.36 6.85 4.60
N PHE A 65 0.94 5.65 4.59
CA PHE A 65 1.38 4.95 3.38
C PHE A 65 0.69 3.60 3.32
N ALA A 66 -0.13 3.37 2.31
CA ALA A 66 -0.85 2.12 2.12
C ALA A 66 -0.34 1.39 0.88
N ALA A 67 0.25 0.22 1.06
CA ALA A 67 0.77 -0.63 0.01
C ALA A 67 -0.19 -1.79 -0.29
N PHE A 68 -0.58 -1.93 -1.56
CA PHE A 68 -1.33 -3.09 -2.06
C PHE A 68 -0.34 -4.19 -2.42
N ILE A 69 -0.10 -5.07 -1.45
CA ILE A 69 0.89 -6.13 -1.56
C ILE A 69 0.40 -7.25 -2.48
N SER A 70 1.13 -7.44 -3.57
CA SER A 70 0.97 -8.53 -4.53
C SER A 70 2.35 -9.02 -4.97
N ILE A 71 2.41 -10.12 -5.69
CA ILE A 71 3.66 -10.59 -6.31
C ILE A 71 4.26 -9.50 -7.19
N ASP A 72 3.43 -8.91 -8.06
CA ASP A 72 3.86 -7.86 -8.97
C ASP A 72 4.29 -6.58 -8.25
N PHE A 73 3.72 -6.29 -7.08
CA PHE A 73 4.18 -5.19 -6.23
C PHE A 73 5.64 -5.40 -5.83
N TRP A 74 5.97 -6.57 -5.29
CA TRP A 74 7.34 -6.90 -4.87
C TRP A 74 8.35 -6.92 -6.01
N LEU A 75 7.91 -7.28 -7.22
CA LEU A 75 8.74 -7.31 -8.42
C LEU A 75 8.87 -5.94 -9.10
N SER A 76 8.09 -4.94 -8.69
CA SER A 76 8.10 -3.61 -9.29
C SER A 76 9.18 -2.73 -8.66
N ALA A 77 10.16 -2.31 -9.46
CA ALA A 77 11.20 -1.37 -9.01
C ALA A 77 10.59 -0.05 -8.47
N GLN A 78 9.51 0.43 -9.09
CA GLN A 78 8.82 1.66 -8.66
C GLN A 78 8.15 1.49 -7.30
N CYS A 79 7.38 0.40 -7.11
CA CYS A 79 6.72 0.14 -5.83
C CYS A 79 7.76 -0.06 -4.71
N MET A 80 8.89 -0.71 -5.03
CA MET A 80 9.99 -0.88 -4.08
C MET A 80 10.64 0.44 -3.70
N ARG A 81 10.86 1.35 -4.67
CA ARG A 81 11.37 2.69 -4.39
C ARG A 81 10.43 3.48 -3.47
N GLU A 82 9.13 3.45 -3.74
CA GLU A 82 8.11 4.12 -2.92
C GLU A 82 8.08 3.57 -1.49
N LEU A 83 8.15 2.26 -1.35
CA LEU A 83 8.19 1.59 -0.05
C LEU A 83 9.47 1.93 0.72
N GLU A 84 10.63 1.97 0.07
CA GLU A 84 11.91 2.36 0.70
C GLU A 84 11.86 3.79 1.22
N LEU A 85 11.38 4.74 0.42
CA LEU A 85 11.20 6.12 0.85
C LEU A 85 10.27 6.23 2.08
N ALA A 86 9.20 5.45 2.10
CA ALA A 86 8.28 5.41 3.23
C ALA A 86 8.95 4.83 4.49
N ILE A 87 9.73 3.76 4.35
CA ILE A 87 10.48 3.12 5.44
C ILE A 87 11.55 4.05 5.99
N ASP A 88 12.39 4.63 5.13
CA ASP A 88 13.46 5.55 5.53
C ASP A 88 12.91 6.73 6.34
N ARG A 89 11.78 7.25 5.90
CA ARG A 89 11.13 8.34 6.60
C ARG A 89 10.50 7.88 7.92
N TYR A 90 9.90 6.69 7.97
CA TYR A 90 9.38 6.12 9.21
C TYR A 90 10.49 5.92 10.25
N GLU A 91 11.62 5.37 9.85
CA GLU A 91 12.77 5.15 10.74
C GLU A 91 13.39 6.45 11.26
N THR A 92 13.40 7.50 10.44
CA THR A 92 14.03 8.78 10.81
C THR A 92 13.09 9.77 11.48
N GLN A 93 11.78 9.71 11.20
CA GLN A 93 10.80 10.72 11.61
C GLN A 93 9.57 10.12 12.32
N GLY A 94 9.44 8.79 12.40
CA GLY A 94 8.25 8.11 12.92
C GLY A 94 7.01 8.19 12.01
N ALA A 95 7.16 8.69 10.79
CA ALA A 95 6.08 8.85 9.80
C ALA A 95 6.61 8.58 8.39
N PRO A 96 5.77 8.14 7.44
CA PRO A 96 4.34 7.82 7.55
C PRO A 96 4.07 6.54 8.34
N ARG A 97 2.87 6.36 8.87
CA ARG A 97 2.42 5.05 9.34
C ARG A 97 2.30 4.10 8.16
N LEU A 98 2.96 2.95 8.24
CA LEU A 98 2.98 1.96 7.16
C LEU A 98 1.77 1.02 7.31
N LEU A 99 1.01 0.90 6.22
CA LEU A 99 -0.23 0.14 6.16
C LEU A 99 -0.16 -0.84 4.98
N PHE A 100 -0.58 -2.08 5.18
CA PHE A 100 -0.51 -3.11 4.15
C PHE A 100 -1.89 -3.68 3.86
N ILE A 101 -2.19 -3.89 2.58
CA ILE A 101 -3.43 -4.47 2.08
C ILE A 101 -3.02 -5.67 1.23
N LEU A 102 -3.52 -6.86 1.59
CA LEU A 102 -3.28 -8.03 0.76
C LEU A 102 -4.09 -7.92 -0.53
N ALA A 103 -3.38 -7.87 -1.63
CA ALA A 103 -3.95 -7.82 -2.96
C ALA A 103 -3.56 -9.08 -3.72
N ASP A 104 -4.45 -9.53 -4.63
CA ASP A 104 -4.23 -10.67 -5.49
C ASP A 104 -4.03 -12.02 -4.76
N GLN A 105 -3.32 -12.97 -5.34
CA GLN A 105 -3.24 -14.37 -4.92
C GLN A 105 -2.39 -14.64 -3.67
N LEU A 106 -1.90 -13.61 -2.99
CA LEU A 106 -1.13 -13.78 -1.77
C LEU A 106 -2.02 -14.13 -0.57
N SER A 107 -1.60 -15.14 0.18
CA SER A 107 -2.10 -15.42 1.53
C SER A 107 -1.18 -14.76 2.57
N PRO A 108 -1.62 -14.62 3.83
CA PRO A 108 -0.74 -14.14 4.91
C PRO A 108 0.54 -14.96 5.08
N SER A 109 0.50 -16.28 4.78
CA SER A 109 1.67 -17.16 4.80
C SER A 109 2.64 -16.88 3.65
N ASP A 110 2.16 -16.36 2.52
CA ASP A 110 3.00 -16.02 1.37
C ASP A 110 3.79 -14.71 1.58
N LEU A 111 3.54 -14.01 2.68
CA LEU A 111 4.35 -12.86 3.10
C LEU A 111 5.68 -13.30 3.73
N GLU A 112 5.86 -14.58 4.00
CA GLU A 112 7.16 -15.18 4.25
C GLU A 112 7.91 -15.25 2.91
N PHE A 113 8.54 -14.13 2.58
CA PHE A 113 9.35 -14.00 1.39
C PHE A 113 10.54 -14.92 1.55
N ASP A 114 10.51 -16.06 0.89
CA ASP A 114 11.60 -17.04 0.84
C ASP A 114 12.43 -16.85 -0.43
N ASP A 115 13.54 -17.60 -0.52
CA ASP A 115 14.42 -17.60 -1.69
C ASP A 115 13.71 -18.02 -2.99
N ALA A 116 12.55 -18.71 -2.90
CA ALA A 116 11.74 -19.09 -4.05
C ALA A 116 11.12 -17.88 -4.77
N TRP A 117 10.80 -16.81 -4.05
CA TRP A 117 10.36 -15.55 -4.64
C TRP A 117 11.50 -14.81 -5.30
N ALA A 118 12.68 -14.83 -4.69
CA ALA A 118 13.89 -14.25 -5.24
C ALA A 118 14.24 -14.87 -6.59
N GLY A 119 14.04 -16.18 -6.75
CA GLY A 119 14.26 -16.91 -8.01
C GLY A 119 13.31 -16.55 -9.16
N LYS A 120 12.27 -15.74 -8.93
CA LYS A 120 11.37 -15.24 -9.99
C LYS A 120 11.87 -13.95 -10.65
N ARG A 121 12.97 -13.38 -10.19
CA ARG A 121 13.61 -12.24 -10.84
C ARG A 121 14.73 -12.71 -11.76
N ASP A 122 14.88 -12.01 -12.88
CA ASP A 122 15.84 -12.36 -13.94
C ASP A 122 17.31 -12.17 -13.53
N ASP A 123 17.58 -11.55 -12.37
CA ASP A 123 18.93 -11.35 -11.86
C ASP A 123 19.03 -11.58 -10.34
N ALA A 124 20.08 -12.24 -9.90
CA ALA A 124 20.33 -12.60 -8.51
C ALA A 124 20.57 -11.36 -7.61
N ALA A 125 21.17 -10.30 -8.14
CA ALA A 125 21.43 -9.07 -7.37
C ALA A 125 20.12 -8.34 -7.03
N SER A 126 19.21 -8.26 -8.00
CA SER A 126 17.87 -7.69 -7.80
C SER A 126 17.02 -8.53 -6.84
N ALA A 127 17.18 -9.86 -6.89
CA ALA A 127 16.54 -10.79 -5.97
C ALA A 127 17.00 -10.55 -4.53
N ALA A 128 18.33 -10.52 -4.30
CA ALA A 128 18.92 -10.28 -2.99
C ALA A 128 18.51 -8.91 -2.42
N ALA A 129 18.49 -7.87 -3.25
CA ALA A 129 18.02 -6.54 -2.83
C ALA A 129 16.55 -6.55 -2.40
N THR A 130 15.69 -7.28 -3.12
CA THR A 130 14.27 -7.42 -2.77
C THR A 130 14.10 -8.16 -1.44
N VAL A 131 14.82 -9.26 -1.22
CA VAL A 131 14.81 -9.99 0.07
C VAL A 131 15.26 -9.08 1.21
N ALA A 132 16.33 -8.31 1.03
CA ALA A 132 16.81 -7.37 2.05
C ALA A 132 15.75 -6.32 2.41
N ARG A 133 15.03 -5.78 1.43
CA ARG A 133 13.94 -4.80 1.64
C ARG A 133 12.79 -5.41 2.40
N VAL A 134 12.34 -6.59 2.02
CA VAL A 134 11.25 -7.29 2.71
C VAL A 134 11.64 -7.59 4.16
N ASN A 135 12.87 -8.05 4.39
CA ASN A 135 13.38 -8.31 5.74
C ASN A 135 13.46 -7.02 6.56
N ARG A 136 13.80 -5.87 5.95
CA ARG A 136 13.76 -4.57 6.62
C ARG A 136 12.33 -4.20 7.04
N VAL A 137 11.32 -4.41 6.18
CA VAL A 137 9.90 -4.20 6.55
C VAL A 137 9.49 -5.12 7.69
N LYS A 138 9.90 -6.39 7.67
CA LYS A 138 9.64 -7.34 8.77
C LYS A 138 10.30 -6.90 10.09
N ALA A 139 11.54 -6.39 10.04
CA ALA A 139 12.30 -5.95 11.22
C ALA A 139 11.68 -4.72 11.91
N ILE A 140 10.98 -3.86 11.17
CA ILE A 140 10.23 -2.73 11.73
C ILE A 140 9.08 -3.23 12.63
N GLY A 141 8.75 -4.55 12.58
CA GLY A 141 7.82 -5.21 13.50
C GLY A 141 6.37 -4.75 13.39
N GLN A 142 6.04 -3.96 12.38
CA GLN A 142 4.75 -3.33 12.24
C GLN A 142 4.17 -3.54 10.84
N PHE A 143 3.93 -4.80 10.46
CA PHE A 143 2.94 -5.04 9.42
C PHE A 143 1.56 -4.67 9.96
N ASN A 144 1.21 -3.40 9.87
CA ASN A 144 -0.14 -2.96 10.15
C ASN A 144 -1.02 -3.28 8.95
N PHE A 145 -1.64 -4.45 8.95
CA PHE A 145 -2.62 -4.77 7.93
C PHE A 145 -3.88 -3.95 8.14
N LEU A 146 -4.30 -3.24 7.08
CA LEU A 146 -5.59 -2.55 7.05
C LEU A 146 -6.77 -3.51 6.90
N GLY A 147 -6.53 -4.75 6.61
CA GLY A 147 -7.49 -5.74 6.14
C GLY A 147 -7.37 -5.96 4.63
N PRO A 148 -8.38 -6.53 3.97
CA PRO A 148 -9.68 -6.89 4.58
C PRO A 148 -9.60 -8.07 5.55
N TYR A 149 -10.60 -8.17 6.42
CA TYR A 149 -10.76 -9.27 7.37
C TYR A 149 -12.06 -10.01 7.08
N ASP A 150 -12.09 -11.33 7.33
CA ASP A 150 -13.32 -12.14 7.27
C ASP A 150 -14.15 -11.98 8.55
N ASP A 151 -15.29 -12.68 8.60
CA ASP A 151 -16.21 -12.63 9.74
C ASP A 151 -15.62 -13.22 11.04
N ALA A 152 -14.56 -14.03 10.93
CA ALA A 152 -13.80 -14.56 12.05
C ALA A 152 -12.65 -13.63 12.51
N GLY A 153 -12.45 -12.50 11.82
CA GLY A 153 -11.38 -11.56 12.09
C GLY A 153 -10.03 -11.96 11.53
N ALA A 154 -9.97 -12.98 10.66
CA ALA A 154 -8.74 -13.36 9.99
C ALA A 154 -8.47 -12.44 8.78
N LEU A 155 -7.20 -12.05 8.61
CA LEU A 155 -6.77 -11.30 7.46
C LEU A 155 -6.98 -12.11 6.18
N VAL A 156 -7.66 -11.52 5.21
CA VAL A 156 -7.92 -12.13 3.90
C VAL A 156 -7.43 -11.22 2.77
N ARG A 157 -7.34 -11.76 1.57
CA ARG A 157 -6.98 -10.99 0.37
C ARG A 157 -8.18 -10.25 -0.21
N LEU A 158 -7.91 -9.24 -1.02
CA LEU A 158 -8.92 -8.61 -1.87
C LEU A 158 -9.41 -9.59 -2.95
N GLU A 159 -10.72 -9.71 -3.10
CA GLU A 159 -11.36 -10.61 -4.06
C GLU A 159 -11.74 -9.84 -5.34
N PHE A 160 -10.74 -9.51 -6.18
CA PHE A 160 -10.92 -8.67 -7.37
C PHE A 160 -11.98 -9.18 -8.35
N GLU A 161 -12.15 -10.49 -8.46
CA GLU A 161 -13.07 -11.13 -9.41
C GLU A 161 -14.50 -11.22 -8.87
N ASN A 162 -14.74 -10.87 -7.61
CA ASN A 162 -16.05 -10.89 -6.97
C ASN A 162 -16.56 -9.47 -6.68
N PRO A 163 -17.41 -8.88 -7.56
CA PRO A 163 -17.85 -7.48 -7.41
C PRO A 163 -18.56 -7.18 -6.08
N ALA A 164 -19.36 -8.10 -5.56
CA ALA A 164 -20.06 -7.89 -4.30
C ALA A 164 -19.09 -7.93 -3.10
N ARG A 165 -18.15 -8.85 -3.13
CA ARG A 165 -17.19 -9.04 -2.07
C ARG A 165 -16.18 -7.87 -2.02
N ILE A 166 -15.66 -7.46 -3.17
CA ILE A 166 -14.73 -6.35 -3.25
C ILE A 166 -15.33 -5.05 -2.74
N ASP A 167 -16.62 -4.79 -2.99
CA ASP A 167 -17.28 -3.59 -2.48
C ASP A 167 -17.37 -3.58 -0.96
N LEU A 168 -17.69 -4.72 -0.36
CA LEU A 168 -17.70 -4.88 1.10
C LEU A 168 -16.29 -4.69 1.69
N GLN A 169 -15.29 -5.31 1.08
CA GLN A 169 -13.89 -5.21 1.51
C GLN A 169 -13.37 -3.76 1.41
N LEU A 170 -13.71 -3.02 0.35
CA LEU A 170 -13.36 -1.61 0.24
C LEU A 170 -14.05 -0.75 1.31
N ALA A 171 -15.30 -1.05 1.67
CA ALA A 171 -15.99 -0.37 2.76
C ALA A 171 -15.31 -0.63 4.12
N GLN A 172 -14.86 -1.87 4.37
CA GLN A 172 -14.07 -2.19 5.56
C GLN A 172 -12.76 -1.39 5.61
N LEU A 173 -12.01 -1.32 4.49
CA LEU A 173 -10.75 -0.55 4.43
C LEU A 173 -10.98 0.94 4.74
N VAL A 174 -12.03 1.54 4.18
CA VAL A 174 -12.37 2.94 4.47
C VAL A 174 -12.72 3.12 5.95
N THR A 175 -13.46 2.20 6.54
CA THR A 175 -13.81 2.23 7.98
C THR A 175 -12.55 2.11 8.84
N THR A 176 -11.61 1.23 8.49
CA THR A 176 -10.34 1.08 9.19
C THR A 176 -9.50 2.35 9.10
N ILE A 177 -9.35 2.92 7.90
CA ILE A 177 -8.64 4.20 7.70
C ILE A 177 -9.29 5.31 8.54
N LYS A 178 -10.62 5.33 8.61
CA LYS A 178 -11.38 6.26 9.46
C LYS A 178 -11.06 6.10 10.94
N GLY A 179 -10.94 4.86 11.42
CA GLY A 179 -10.62 4.54 12.82
C GLY A 179 -9.18 4.82 13.23
N LEU A 180 -8.24 4.86 12.27
CA LEU A 180 -6.81 5.14 12.56
C LEU A 180 -6.56 6.50 13.23
N LYS A 181 -7.52 7.43 13.15
CA LYS A 181 -7.44 8.75 13.79
C LYS A 181 -7.76 8.74 15.29
N GLU A 182 -8.45 7.72 15.76
CA GLU A 182 -8.93 7.66 17.15
C GLU A 182 -7.87 7.03 18.08
N LEU A 183 -6.73 6.62 17.50
CA LEU A 183 -5.65 5.93 18.23
C LEU A 183 -4.42 6.81 18.52
N ASN A 184 -4.51 8.13 18.28
CA ASN A 184 -3.47 9.11 18.64
C ASN A 184 -3.92 10.05 19.75
#